data_6318aade229d836e673b5ad64a6d07d9
#
_entry.id   6318aade229d836e673b5ad64a6d07d9
#
_cell.length_a   1.000
_cell.length_b   1.000
_cell.length_c   1.000
_cell.angle_alpha   90.00
_cell.angle_beta   90.00
_cell.angle_gamma   90.00
#
_symmetry.space_group_name_H-M   'P 1'
#
loop_
_entity.id
_entity.type
_entity.pdbx_description
1 polymer ?
#
loop_
_entity_poly.entity_id
_entity_poly.type
_entity_poly.pdbx_seq_one_letter_code
_entity_poly.pdbx_strand_id
1 'polypeptide(L)'
;FVPSYKVPASARRGADLAREFLLSDILSEDGIRSLPDVPFTCHGSGLFLIEFDEKLFEHLKTVKTGLYIGDFKAVSNKTVFSPSNSLALWLSRRMIREDSYIALDYGDDRVIRYLKGETITAEDCRAKKNGSVVIGVKDYPLGFGKISGQTIKNLYPKAWRIM
;
A
#
# COMPACT_ATOMS: atom_id res chain seq x y z
N PHE A 1 21.68 -18.80 1.10
CA PHE A 1 20.86 -20.02 0.94
C PHE A 1 19.41 -19.60 0.85
N VAL A 2 18.87 -19.43 -0.34
CA VAL A 2 17.44 -19.15 -0.56
C VAL A 2 16.73 -20.51 -0.56
N PRO A 3 15.85 -20.79 0.41
CA PRO A 3 15.10 -22.02 0.39
C PRO A 3 14.22 -22.03 -0.85
N SER A 4 14.28 -23.12 -1.63
CA SER A 4 13.43 -23.33 -2.80
C SER A 4 11.99 -23.67 -2.38
N TYR A 5 11.29 -22.70 -1.78
CA TYR A 5 9.85 -22.82 -1.57
C TYR A 5 9.16 -22.63 -2.93
N LYS A 6 8.43 -23.63 -3.39
CA LYS A 6 7.60 -23.50 -4.59
C LYS A 6 6.41 -22.57 -4.29
N VAL A 7 6.65 -21.27 -4.46
CA VAL A 7 5.57 -20.26 -4.37
C VAL A 7 4.49 -20.62 -5.39
N PRO A 8 3.22 -20.78 -5.00
CA PRO A 8 2.13 -21.06 -5.92
C PRO A 8 2.08 -20.02 -7.05
N ALA A 9 1.67 -20.43 -8.25
CA ALA A 9 1.62 -19.53 -9.42
C ALA A 9 0.72 -18.29 -9.17
N SER A 10 -0.37 -18.46 -8.41
CA SER A 10 -1.23 -17.35 -7.96
C SER A 10 -0.50 -16.36 -7.05
N ALA A 11 0.36 -16.83 -6.18
CA ALA A 11 1.15 -16.01 -5.28
C ALA A 11 2.23 -15.21 -6.01
N ARG A 12 2.90 -15.81 -7.01
CA ARG A 12 3.86 -15.11 -7.88
C ARG A 12 3.17 -13.97 -8.63
N ARG A 13 2.02 -14.24 -9.24
CA ARG A 13 1.24 -13.22 -9.95
C ARG A 13 0.77 -12.08 -9.02
N GLY A 14 0.40 -12.39 -7.79
CA GLY A 14 0.05 -11.39 -6.77
C GLY A 14 1.24 -10.52 -6.39
N ALA A 15 2.41 -11.11 -6.20
CA ALA A 15 3.65 -10.41 -5.90
C ALA A 15 4.07 -9.48 -7.07
N ASP A 16 3.96 -9.96 -8.32
CA ASP A 16 4.26 -9.17 -9.51
C ASP A 16 3.34 -7.96 -9.63
N LEU A 17 2.03 -8.13 -9.39
CA LEU A 17 1.05 -7.04 -9.40
C LEU A 17 1.30 -6.00 -8.30
N ALA A 18 1.69 -6.44 -7.10
CA ALA A 18 2.03 -5.53 -6.02
C ALA A 18 3.32 -4.76 -6.33
N ARG A 19 4.32 -5.44 -6.88
CA ARG A 19 5.57 -4.81 -7.32
C ARG A 19 5.32 -3.81 -8.43
N GLU A 20 4.55 -4.17 -9.45
CA GLU A 20 4.14 -3.28 -10.53
C GLU A 20 3.42 -2.04 -9.98
N PHE A 21 2.44 -2.21 -9.07
CA PHE A 21 1.76 -1.10 -8.40
C PHE A 21 2.73 -0.17 -7.68
N LEU A 22 3.64 -0.74 -6.89
CA LEU A 22 4.62 0.04 -6.13
C LEU A 22 5.56 0.80 -7.07
N LEU A 23 6.12 0.13 -8.07
CA LEU A 23 7.10 0.72 -8.99
C LEU A 23 6.48 1.74 -9.94
N SER A 24 5.28 1.49 -10.45
CA SER A 24 4.64 2.37 -11.43
C SER A 24 3.94 3.55 -10.80
N ASP A 25 3.26 3.33 -9.66
CA ASP A 25 2.32 4.30 -9.11
C ASP A 25 2.84 5.07 -7.88
N ILE A 26 3.67 4.45 -7.04
CA ILE A 26 3.91 4.97 -5.68
C ILE A 26 5.37 5.34 -5.43
N LEU A 27 6.33 4.45 -5.75
CA LEU A 27 7.69 4.60 -5.27
C LEU A 27 8.52 5.59 -6.10
N SER A 28 9.32 6.38 -5.38
CA SER A 28 10.45 7.15 -5.92
C SER A 28 11.62 6.21 -6.26
N GLU A 29 12.67 6.74 -6.91
CA GLU A 29 13.91 5.98 -7.12
C GLU A 29 14.54 5.52 -5.79
N ASP A 30 14.53 6.38 -4.78
CA ASP A 30 15.02 6.03 -3.44
C ASP A 30 14.15 4.98 -2.78
N GLY A 31 12.83 5.03 -2.98
CA GLY A 31 11.89 4.03 -2.53
C GLY A 31 12.17 2.67 -3.17
N ILE A 32 12.46 2.63 -4.45
CA ILE A 32 12.82 1.40 -5.17
C ILE A 32 14.11 0.79 -4.61
N ARG A 33 15.13 1.62 -4.37
CA ARG A 33 16.41 1.18 -3.77
C ARG A 33 16.28 0.71 -2.33
N SER A 34 15.29 1.25 -1.60
CA SER A 34 15.04 0.94 -0.19
C SER A 34 14.09 -0.24 0.01
N LEU A 35 13.53 -0.80 -1.07
CA LEU A 35 12.71 -2.02 -0.95
C LEU A 35 13.60 -3.17 -0.47
N PRO A 36 13.19 -3.87 0.61
CA PRO A 36 13.93 -5.04 1.06
C PRO A 36 13.85 -6.15 0.00
N ASP A 37 14.96 -6.85 -0.21
CA ASP A 37 15.01 -8.05 -1.05
C ASP A 37 14.49 -9.26 -0.26
N VAL A 38 13.22 -9.22 0.09
CA VAL A 38 12.56 -10.26 0.87
C VAL A 38 11.39 -10.86 0.08
N PRO A 39 11.08 -12.13 0.31
CA PRO A 39 10.02 -12.81 -0.40
C PRO A 39 8.65 -12.27 0.00
N PHE A 40 7.76 -12.20 -0.97
CA PHE A 40 6.33 -12.04 -0.72
C PHE A 40 5.70 -13.41 -0.49
N THR A 41 4.90 -13.52 0.57
CA THR A 41 4.11 -14.71 0.86
C THR A 41 2.63 -14.41 0.71
N CYS A 42 1.87 -15.39 0.19
CA CYS A 42 0.42 -15.28 0.03
C CYS A 42 -0.30 -16.21 0.99
N HIS A 43 -1.30 -15.65 1.70
CA HIS A 43 -2.30 -16.40 2.43
C HIS A 43 -3.69 -16.05 1.86
N GLY A 44 -4.28 -16.98 1.12
CA GLY A 44 -5.51 -16.70 0.36
C GLY A 44 -5.29 -15.61 -0.69
N SER A 45 -6.05 -14.52 -0.61
CA SER A 45 -5.89 -13.30 -1.45
C SER A 45 -4.92 -12.29 -0.85
N GLY A 46 -4.50 -12.48 0.41
CA GLY A 46 -3.62 -11.56 1.12
C GLY A 46 -2.16 -11.76 0.77
N LEU A 47 -1.46 -10.65 0.57
CA LEU A 47 -0.03 -10.59 0.29
C LEU A 47 0.71 -10.00 1.48
N PHE A 48 1.79 -10.67 1.90
CA PHE A 48 2.60 -10.30 3.06
C PHE A 48 4.06 -10.19 2.67
N LEU A 49 4.74 -9.20 3.23
CA LEU A 49 6.18 -9.04 3.20
C LEU A 49 6.76 -9.68 4.46
N ILE A 50 7.66 -10.67 4.30
CA ILE A 50 8.22 -11.42 5.41
C ILE A 50 9.73 -11.19 5.46
N GLU A 51 10.24 -10.69 6.58
CA GLU A 51 11.66 -10.38 6.79
C GLU A 51 12.43 -11.50 7.54
N PHE A 52 11.78 -12.64 7.81
CA PHE A 52 12.37 -13.74 8.56
C PHE A 52 12.06 -15.10 7.94
N ASP A 53 12.87 -16.11 8.29
CA ASP A 53 12.67 -17.48 7.81
C ASP A 53 11.41 -18.11 8.42
N GLU A 54 10.43 -18.44 7.58
CA GLU A 54 9.17 -19.09 8.00
C GLU A 54 9.41 -20.41 8.73
N LYS A 55 10.55 -21.09 8.49
CA LYS A 55 10.91 -22.34 9.17
C LYS A 55 11.03 -22.19 10.69
N LEU A 56 11.31 -20.99 11.18
CA LEU A 56 11.34 -20.69 12.61
C LEU A 56 9.98 -20.90 13.28
N PHE A 57 8.92 -20.96 12.50
CA PHE A 57 7.53 -21.02 12.98
C PHE A 57 6.78 -22.28 12.54
N GLU A 58 7.47 -23.27 11.92
CA GLU A 58 6.83 -24.51 11.41
C GLU A 58 6.01 -25.26 12.46
N HIS A 59 6.37 -25.14 13.75
CA HIS A 59 5.69 -25.79 14.87
C HIS A 59 4.63 -24.89 15.54
N LEU A 60 4.45 -23.67 15.08
CA LEU A 60 3.50 -22.72 15.65
C LEU A 60 2.29 -22.53 14.72
N LYS A 61 1.10 -22.47 15.31
CA LYS A 61 -0.09 -22.03 14.58
C LYS A 61 -0.02 -20.52 14.36
N THR A 62 0.61 -20.10 13.28
CA THR A 62 0.74 -18.69 12.95
C THR A 62 -0.58 -18.16 12.38
N VAL A 63 -1.06 -17.05 12.93
CA VAL A 63 -2.27 -16.36 12.44
C VAL A 63 -1.93 -15.33 11.36
N LYS A 64 -0.79 -14.66 11.50
CA LYS A 64 -0.23 -13.72 10.53
C LYS A 64 1.29 -13.68 10.67
N THR A 65 1.98 -13.61 9.55
CA THR A 65 3.44 -13.46 9.50
C THR A 65 3.79 -12.26 8.63
N GLY A 66 4.64 -11.36 9.14
CA GLY A 66 5.14 -10.22 8.40
C GLY A 66 4.15 -9.05 8.22
N LEU A 67 4.53 -8.13 7.34
CA LEU A 67 3.74 -6.95 7.02
C LEU A 67 2.68 -7.29 5.97
N TYR A 68 1.41 -7.14 6.31
CA TYR A 68 0.32 -7.24 5.34
C TYR A 68 0.35 -6.04 4.39
N ILE A 69 0.58 -6.28 3.11
CA ILE A 69 0.71 -5.21 2.11
C ILE A 69 -0.54 -5.02 1.25
N GLY A 70 -1.44 -5.98 1.19
CA GLY A 70 -2.70 -5.84 0.48
C GLY A 70 -3.27 -7.15 -0.02
N ASP A 71 -4.36 -7.03 -0.79
CA ASP A 71 -5.03 -8.14 -1.45
C ASP A 71 -4.95 -8.03 -2.97
N PHE A 72 -5.00 -9.17 -3.64
CA PHE A 72 -5.31 -9.21 -5.06
C PHE A 72 -6.73 -9.74 -5.28
N LYS A 73 -7.48 -9.04 -6.12
CA LYS A 73 -8.90 -9.33 -6.39
C LYS A 73 -9.13 -9.47 -7.88
N ALA A 74 -9.95 -10.43 -8.25
CA ALA A 74 -10.48 -10.49 -9.61
C ALA A 74 -11.55 -9.41 -9.77
N VAL A 75 -11.36 -8.52 -10.75
CA VAL A 75 -12.33 -7.49 -11.12
C VAL A 75 -12.58 -7.64 -12.61
N SER A 76 -13.78 -8.07 -12.99
CA SER A 76 -14.06 -8.48 -14.36
C SER A 76 -13.05 -9.55 -14.79
N ASN A 77 -12.39 -9.45 -15.91
CA ASN A 77 -11.38 -10.41 -16.37
C ASN A 77 -9.93 -10.04 -16.00
N LYS A 78 -9.73 -9.13 -15.04
CA LYS A 78 -8.41 -8.66 -14.61
C LYS A 78 -8.19 -8.91 -13.12
N THR A 79 -6.97 -9.28 -12.76
CA THR A 79 -6.54 -9.29 -11.36
C THR A 79 -5.96 -7.93 -11.02
N VAL A 80 -6.42 -7.32 -9.93
CA VAL A 80 -6.00 -5.98 -9.48
C VAL A 80 -5.46 -6.10 -8.06
N PHE A 81 -4.34 -5.44 -7.79
CA PHE A 81 -3.82 -5.28 -6.44
C PHE A 81 -4.54 -4.16 -5.70
N SER A 82 -4.93 -4.42 -4.47
CA SER A 82 -5.57 -3.47 -3.56
C SER A 82 -4.66 -3.28 -2.35
N PRO A 83 -3.94 -2.16 -2.23
CA PRO A 83 -2.98 -1.94 -1.15
C PRO A 83 -3.68 -1.87 0.20
N SER A 84 -3.01 -2.36 1.23
CA SER A 84 -3.44 -2.22 2.62
C SER A 84 -3.03 -0.88 3.19
N ASN A 85 -3.70 -0.43 4.25
CA ASN A 85 -3.26 0.76 4.98
C ASN A 85 -1.94 0.53 5.73
N SER A 86 -1.65 -0.70 6.13
CA SER A 86 -0.38 -1.05 6.76
C SER A 86 0.81 -0.79 5.83
N LEU A 87 0.63 -1.01 4.52
CA LEU A 87 1.64 -0.66 3.52
C LEU A 87 1.87 0.86 3.49
N ALA A 88 0.80 1.68 3.51
CA ALA A 88 0.95 3.14 3.52
C ALA A 88 1.73 3.62 4.74
N LEU A 89 1.43 3.07 5.94
CA LEU A 89 2.10 3.42 7.19
C LEU A 89 3.56 2.94 7.25
N TRP A 90 3.90 1.87 6.52
CA TRP A 90 5.27 1.37 6.43
C TRP A 90 6.15 2.23 5.51
N LEU A 91 5.56 2.83 4.48
CA LEU A 91 6.27 3.70 3.55
C LEU A 91 6.69 5.00 4.25
N SER A 92 7.97 5.35 4.17
CA SER A 92 8.42 6.69 4.56
C SER A 92 8.17 7.70 3.43
N ARG A 93 8.02 8.98 3.76
CA ARG A 93 7.78 10.05 2.77
C ARG A 93 8.80 10.04 1.60
N ARG A 94 10.09 9.86 1.90
CA ARG A 94 11.18 9.81 0.89
C ARG A 94 11.05 8.66 -0.09
N MET A 95 10.37 7.57 0.29
CA MET A 95 10.14 6.42 -0.58
C MET A 95 9.02 6.68 -1.59
N ILE A 96 8.23 7.74 -1.40
CA ILE A 96 7.04 8.03 -2.21
C ILE A 96 7.36 9.16 -3.17
N ARG A 97 6.94 9.00 -4.43
CA ARG A 97 7.09 10.02 -5.47
C ARG A 97 6.34 11.29 -5.09
N GLU A 98 6.90 12.44 -5.49
CA GLU A 98 6.29 13.75 -5.21
C GLU A 98 4.86 13.86 -5.75
N ASP A 99 4.63 13.40 -6.97
CA ASP A 99 3.32 13.44 -7.63
C ASP A 99 2.32 12.39 -7.10
N SER A 100 2.77 11.48 -6.26
CA SER A 100 1.97 10.41 -5.65
C SER A 100 1.74 10.63 -4.15
N TYR A 101 2.17 11.75 -3.60
CA TYR A 101 1.98 12.10 -2.20
C TYR A 101 1.17 13.39 -2.04
N ILE A 102 0.10 13.33 -1.27
CA ILE A 102 -0.72 14.47 -0.90
C ILE A 102 -0.34 14.89 0.52
N ALA A 103 0.51 15.89 0.63
CA ALA A 103 0.92 16.44 1.92
C ALA A 103 -0.12 17.45 2.40
N LEU A 104 -0.79 17.13 3.49
CA LEU A 104 -1.69 18.04 4.20
C LEU A 104 -0.96 18.67 5.39
N ASP A 105 -1.38 19.87 5.79
CA ASP A 105 -0.84 20.53 6.97
C ASP A 105 -1.55 20.08 8.25
N TYR A 106 -0.91 20.33 9.42
CA TYR A 106 -1.58 20.18 10.70
C TYR A 106 -2.75 21.17 10.77
N GLY A 107 -3.94 20.68 11.11
CA GLY A 107 -5.14 21.50 11.18
C GLY A 107 -5.87 21.68 9.85
N ASP A 108 -5.41 21.06 8.76
CA ASP A 108 -6.17 21.01 7.51
C ASP A 108 -7.41 20.14 7.70
N ASP A 109 -8.58 20.69 7.43
CA ASP A 109 -9.88 20.01 7.60
C ASP A 109 -9.97 18.70 6.78
N ARG A 110 -9.23 18.62 5.68
CA ARG A 110 -9.15 17.42 4.85
C ARG A 110 -8.58 16.21 5.60
N VAL A 111 -7.75 16.42 6.64
CA VAL A 111 -7.23 15.33 7.48
C VAL A 111 -8.39 14.64 8.19
N ILE A 112 -9.23 15.41 8.88
CA ILE A 112 -10.39 14.86 9.61
C ILE A 112 -11.37 14.20 8.64
N ARG A 113 -11.67 14.85 7.51
CA ARG A 113 -12.53 14.29 6.45
C ARG A 113 -11.99 12.98 5.91
N TYR A 114 -10.66 12.91 5.68
CA TYR A 114 -10.02 11.68 5.25
C TYR A 114 -10.15 10.57 6.30
N LEU A 115 -9.90 10.85 7.57
CA LEU A 115 -10.04 9.88 8.66
C LEU A 115 -11.49 9.43 8.88
N LYS A 116 -12.48 10.26 8.55
CA LYS A 116 -13.91 9.89 8.50
C LYS A 116 -14.29 9.05 7.28
N GLY A 117 -13.39 8.91 6.31
CA GLY A 117 -13.63 8.15 5.08
C GLY A 117 -14.32 8.94 3.98
N GLU A 118 -14.36 10.26 4.10
CA GLU A 118 -14.93 11.17 3.10
C GLU A 118 -13.99 11.36 1.91
N THR A 119 -14.56 11.74 0.80
CA THR A 119 -13.81 12.21 -0.36
C THR A 119 -13.20 13.59 -0.07
N ILE A 120 -11.95 13.80 -0.48
CA ILE A 120 -11.25 15.07 -0.31
C ILE A 120 -10.76 15.60 -1.67
N THR A 121 -10.35 16.88 -1.71
CA THR A 121 -9.84 17.53 -2.93
C THR A 121 -8.32 17.67 -2.89
N ALA A 122 -7.69 17.73 -4.07
CA ALA A 122 -6.26 17.94 -4.28
C ALA A 122 -5.98 19.23 -5.07
N GLU A 123 -6.89 20.22 -5.00
CA GLU A 123 -6.82 21.43 -5.84
C GLU A 123 -5.51 22.22 -5.69
N ASP A 124 -4.96 22.24 -4.49
CA ASP A 124 -3.73 22.95 -4.11
C ASP A 124 -2.49 22.03 -4.05
N CYS A 125 -2.62 20.78 -4.48
CA CYS A 125 -1.56 19.77 -4.37
C CYS A 125 -0.88 19.54 -5.73
N ARG A 126 0.45 19.35 -5.70
CA ARG A 126 1.23 18.90 -6.85
C ARG A 126 1.08 17.39 -7.03
N ALA A 127 -0.11 16.95 -7.39
CA ALA A 127 -0.40 15.54 -7.57
C ALA A 127 -0.60 15.18 -9.05
N LYS A 128 -0.37 13.90 -9.36
CA LYS A 128 -0.77 13.33 -10.65
C LYS A 128 -2.29 13.42 -10.81
N LYS A 129 -2.76 13.49 -12.06
CA LYS A 129 -4.20 13.65 -12.35
C LYS A 129 -5.02 12.40 -12.13
N ASN A 130 -4.42 11.21 -12.22
CA ASN A 130 -5.11 9.92 -12.08
C ASN A 130 -4.19 8.87 -11.48
N GLY A 131 -4.76 7.94 -10.73
CA GLY A 131 -4.05 6.79 -10.17
C GLY A 131 -4.13 6.72 -8.65
N SER A 132 -3.24 5.94 -8.06
CA SER A 132 -3.16 5.79 -6.61
C SER A 132 -2.24 6.85 -6.01
N VAL A 133 -2.65 7.42 -4.89
CA VAL A 133 -1.89 8.39 -4.12
C VAL A 133 -1.84 7.99 -2.66
N VAL A 134 -0.81 8.45 -1.95
CA VAL A 134 -0.72 8.36 -0.49
C VAL A 134 -1.08 9.71 0.09
N ILE A 135 -1.98 9.72 1.05
CA ILE A 135 -2.35 10.92 1.82
C ILE A 135 -1.56 10.91 3.12
N GLY A 136 -0.99 12.04 3.49
CA GLY A 136 -0.27 12.18 4.76
C GLY A 136 -0.37 13.56 5.35
N VAL A 137 0.06 13.68 6.60
CA VAL A 137 0.24 14.97 7.29
C VAL A 137 1.72 15.25 7.36
N LYS A 138 2.17 16.33 6.72
CA LYS A 138 3.60 16.61 6.51
C LYS A 138 4.29 15.39 5.89
N ASP A 139 5.24 14.78 6.58
CA ASP A 139 6.01 13.62 6.13
C ASP A 139 5.46 12.28 6.64
N TYR A 140 4.29 12.28 7.30
CA TYR A 140 3.70 11.09 7.91
C TYR A 140 2.54 10.55 7.06
N PRO A 141 2.73 9.43 6.34
CA PRO A 141 1.65 8.79 5.60
C PRO A 141 0.51 8.35 6.52
N LEU A 142 -0.73 8.58 6.09
CA LEU A 142 -1.94 8.14 6.78
C LEU A 142 -2.61 6.95 6.07
N GLY A 143 -2.58 6.94 4.75
CA GLY A 143 -3.21 5.88 3.97
C GLY A 143 -3.30 6.20 2.49
N PHE A 144 -3.99 5.32 1.75
CA PHE A 144 -4.14 5.45 0.30
C PHE A 144 -5.42 6.16 -0.10
N GLY A 145 -5.37 6.80 -1.28
CA GLY A 145 -6.51 7.31 -2.02
C GLY A 145 -6.37 7.02 -3.50
N LYS A 146 -7.45 7.17 -4.24
CA LYS A 146 -7.45 7.13 -5.69
C LYS A 146 -7.86 8.50 -6.23
N ILE A 147 -6.92 9.17 -6.89
CA ILE A 147 -7.16 10.49 -7.48
C ILE A 147 -7.74 10.36 -8.89
N SER A 148 -8.70 11.22 -9.20
CA SER A 148 -9.24 11.42 -10.53
C SER A 148 -9.54 12.91 -10.71
N GLY A 149 -8.76 13.58 -11.56
CA GLY A 149 -8.74 15.03 -11.65
C GLY A 149 -8.28 15.68 -10.34
N GLN A 150 -9.18 16.41 -9.69
CA GLN A 150 -8.94 17.05 -8.39
C GLN A 150 -9.61 16.32 -7.22
N THR A 151 -10.31 15.21 -7.49
CA THR A 151 -11.07 14.47 -6.49
C THR A 151 -10.28 13.23 -6.04
N ILE A 152 -10.16 13.03 -4.74
CA ILE A 152 -9.51 11.86 -4.16
C ILE A 152 -10.56 11.00 -3.47
N LYS A 153 -10.84 9.84 -4.07
CA LYS A 153 -11.64 8.79 -3.45
C LYS A 153 -10.86 8.18 -2.30
N ASN A 154 -11.47 8.16 -1.13
CA ASN A 154 -10.88 7.66 0.10
C ASN A 154 -10.79 6.14 0.12
N LEU A 155 -9.62 5.60 0.45
CA LEU A 155 -9.38 4.17 0.63
C LEU A 155 -9.04 3.80 2.09
N TYR A 156 -9.21 4.74 3.04
CA TYR A 156 -8.98 4.50 4.46
C TYR A 156 -9.88 3.39 4.99
N PRO A 157 -9.37 2.44 5.79
CA PRO A 157 -10.13 1.29 6.25
C PRO A 157 -11.39 1.69 7.02
N LYS A 158 -12.52 1.10 6.69
CA LYS A 158 -13.80 1.42 7.35
C LYS A 158 -13.75 1.24 8.87
N ALA A 159 -13.06 0.18 9.33
CA ALA A 159 -12.95 -0.12 10.76
C ALA A 159 -12.06 0.87 11.56
N TRP A 160 -11.29 1.72 10.88
CA TRP A 160 -10.39 2.70 11.51
C TRP A 160 -10.92 4.13 11.44
N ARG A 161 -12.08 4.34 10.81
CA ARG A 161 -12.68 5.66 10.67
C ARG A 161 -13.13 6.23 12.00
N ILE A 162 -12.82 7.49 12.20
CA ILE A 162 -13.33 8.26 13.33
C ILE A 162 -14.80 8.66 13.07
N MET A 163 -15.59 8.75 14.12
CA MET A 163 -17.00 9.21 14.05
C MET A 163 -17.09 10.73 14.08
#